data_e74ed6b844775ca00c6b85f750ee0eb7
#
_entry.id   e74ed6b844775ca00c6b85f750ee0eb7
#
_cell.length_a   1.000
_cell.length_b   1.000
_cell.length_c   1.000
_cell.angle_alpha   90.00
_cell.angle_beta   90.00
_cell.angle_gamma   90.00
#
_symmetry.space_group_name_H-M   'P 1'
#
loop_
_entity.id
_entity.type
_entity.pdbx_description
1 polymer ?
#
loop_
_entity_poly.entity_id
_entity_poly.type
_entity_poly.pdbx_seq_one_letter_code
_entity_poly.pdbx_strand_id
1 'polypeptide(L)'
;MKKILSISFLIFLISLSNLFSSDFEPGIGFVLPLGASISQKSQIHNANADKNNGTLSGKSAFEFGFSITPGMYKGFDDYMGFSIALDLGYHRDVYSYKENKLGGSQYKEVSTKYSFDTINIGLLPKFNIARFFIGIGGGIKLLVSGSEKTQNYNEEKSQFFDSETAYNFNAIKNKFKNPFVPYIKATFDYLFFFDNEIALGIGLYAGYDFGPQIKDERFSKNNLGSFDIGGQISFYFVND
;
A
#
# COMPACT_ATOMS: atom_id res chain seq x y z
N MET A 1 -13.52 -2.54 27.97
CA MET A 1 -13.39 -1.95 26.64
C MET A 1 -13.22 -2.97 25.51
N LYS A 2 -12.30 -3.96 25.56
CA LYS A 2 -12.11 -4.94 24.45
C LYS A 2 -13.37 -5.75 24.09
N LYS A 3 -14.19 -6.19 25.05
CA LYS A 3 -15.44 -6.94 24.81
C LYS A 3 -16.53 -6.09 24.14
N ILE A 4 -16.60 -4.79 24.45
CA ILE A 4 -17.60 -3.88 23.86
C ILE A 4 -17.26 -3.64 22.38
N LEU A 5 -15.98 -3.48 22.04
CA LEU A 5 -15.51 -3.28 20.66
C LEU A 5 -15.83 -4.51 19.78
N SER A 6 -15.66 -5.73 20.32
CA SER A 6 -15.99 -6.98 19.61
C SER A 6 -17.50 -7.13 19.37
N ILE A 7 -18.34 -6.76 20.37
CA ILE A 7 -19.78 -6.82 20.24
C ILE A 7 -20.28 -5.77 19.25
N SER A 8 -19.76 -4.55 19.30
CA SER A 8 -20.11 -3.49 18.33
C SER A 8 -19.72 -3.86 16.90
N PHE A 9 -18.57 -4.51 16.71
CA PHE A 9 -18.14 -5.00 15.41
C PHE A 9 -19.03 -6.14 14.90
N LEU A 10 -19.43 -7.07 15.78
CA LEU A 10 -20.35 -8.14 15.44
C LEU A 10 -21.75 -7.62 15.10
N ILE A 11 -22.26 -6.64 15.86
CA ILE A 11 -23.57 -5.98 15.58
C ILE A 11 -23.48 -5.21 14.25
N PHE A 12 -22.35 -4.54 13.97
CA PHE A 12 -22.12 -3.88 12.69
C PHE A 12 -22.13 -4.86 11.51
N LEU A 13 -21.50 -6.04 11.65
CA LEU A 13 -21.54 -7.09 10.63
C LEU A 13 -22.94 -7.66 10.44
N ILE A 14 -23.70 -7.88 11.53
CA ILE A 14 -25.10 -8.36 11.46
C ILE A 14 -26.03 -7.28 10.87
N SER A 15 -25.81 -6.01 11.18
CA SER A 15 -26.61 -4.92 10.58
C SER A 15 -26.29 -4.72 9.10
N LEU A 16 -25.05 -4.95 8.67
CA LEU A 16 -24.68 -5.01 7.25
C LEU A 16 -25.42 -6.15 6.53
N SER A 17 -25.51 -7.34 7.12
CA SER A 17 -26.23 -8.46 6.50
C SER A 17 -27.73 -8.21 6.33
N ASN A 18 -28.35 -7.40 7.18
CA ASN A 18 -29.77 -7.02 7.08
C ASN A 18 -30.03 -5.85 6.11
N LEU A 19 -29.00 -5.05 5.79
CA LEU A 19 -29.09 -3.98 4.78
C LEU A 19 -28.96 -4.51 3.35
N PHE A 20 -28.36 -5.68 3.18
CA PHE A 20 -28.22 -6.36 1.90
C PHE A 20 -29.39 -7.34 1.74
N SER A 21 -30.44 -6.86 1.09
CA SER A 21 -31.60 -7.66 0.64
C SER A 21 -31.13 -8.84 -0.24
N SER A 22 -32.00 -9.81 -0.46
CA SER A 22 -31.82 -11.07 -1.20
C SER A 22 -31.22 -11.01 -2.60
N ASP A 23 -30.82 -9.83 -3.08
CA ASP A 23 -30.35 -9.58 -4.43
C ASP A 23 -28.80 -9.47 -4.54
N PHE A 24 -28.05 -9.66 -3.43
CA PHE A 24 -26.61 -9.62 -3.42
C PHE A 24 -26.03 -11.02 -3.24
N GLU A 25 -25.15 -11.40 -4.16
CA GLU A 25 -24.41 -12.65 -4.14
C GLU A 25 -23.11 -12.48 -3.36
N PRO A 26 -22.88 -13.28 -2.30
CA PRO A 26 -21.63 -13.22 -1.56
C PRO A 26 -20.51 -13.88 -2.37
N GLY A 27 -19.31 -13.34 -2.26
CA GLY A 27 -18.15 -13.89 -2.93
C GLY A 27 -16.86 -13.60 -2.16
N ILE A 28 -15.81 -14.29 -2.56
CA ILE A 28 -14.47 -14.10 -2.02
C ILE A 28 -13.45 -14.07 -3.16
N GLY A 29 -12.55 -13.11 -3.11
CA GLY A 29 -11.44 -13.03 -4.04
C GLY A 29 -10.09 -13.22 -3.35
N PHE A 30 -9.12 -13.70 -4.09
CA PHE A 30 -7.70 -13.77 -3.74
C PHE A 30 -6.93 -12.97 -4.77
N VAL A 31 -6.19 -11.96 -4.35
CA VAL A 31 -5.52 -11.02 -5.26
C VAL A 31 -4.03 -10.98 -4.95
N LEU A 32 -3.21 -11.10 -5.99
CA LEU A 32 -1.75 -11.03 -5.95
C LEU A 32 -1.29 -9.80 -6.76
N PRO A 33 -1.14 -8.62 -6.15
CA PRO A 33 -0.56 -7.46 -6.78
C PRO A 33 0.97 -7.57 -6.83
N LEU A 34 1.54 -7.23 -7.99
CA LEU A 34 2.97 -7.16 -8.27
C LEU A 34 3.25 -5.87 -9.03
N GLY A 35 4.13 -5.02 -8.52
CA GLY A 35 4.33 -3.73 -9.14
C GLY A 35 5.58 -2.98 -8.72
N ALA A 36 5.53 -1.69 -8.97
CA ALA A 36 6.56 -0.75 -8.61
C ALA A 36 5.96 0.40 -7.79
N SER A 37 6.62 0.69 -6.69
CA SER A 37 6.41 1.88 -5.90
C SER A 37 7.35 2.97 -6.38
N ILE A 38 6.83 4.15 -6.71
CA ILE A 38 7.57 5.34 -7.13
C ILE A 38 7.47 6.34 -5.99
N SER A 39 8.54 6.39 -5.17
CA SER A 39 8.58 7.27 -4.01
C SER A 39 8.53 8.74 -4.43
N GLN A 40 7.74 9.53 -3.72
CA GLN A 40 7.65 10.97 -4.00
C GLN A 40 8.86 11.71 -3.45
N LYS A 41 9.19 12.83 -4.10
CA LYS A 41 10.23 13.73 -3.65
C LYS A 41 9.92 14.23 -2.25
N SER A 42 10.79 13.95 -1.28
CA SER A 42 10.67 14.42 0.09
C SER A 42 11.60 15.62 0.32
N GLN A 43 11.09 16.68 0.92
CA GLN A 43 11.92 17.84 1.33
C GLN A 43 12.41 17.58 2.76
N ILE A 44 13.70 17.32 2.91
CA ILE A 44 14.35 17.31 4.21
C ILE A 44 14.61 18.77 4.58
N HIS A 45 13.84 19.31 5.51
CA HIS A 45 14.15 20.58 6.15
C HIS A 45 15.10 20.32 7.30
N ASN A 46 16.38 20.53 7.09
CA ASN A 46 17.35 20.56 8.17
C ASN A 46 17.27 21.96 8.82
N ALA A 47 16.65 22.06 10.00
CA ALA A 47 16.47 23.33 10.72
C ALA A 47 17.80 24.02 11.10
N ASN A 48 18.95 23.33 11.00
CA ASN A 48 20.28 23.80 11.38
C ASN A 48 21.31 23.76 10.23
N ALA A 49 20.91 23.45 9.01
CA ALA A 49 21.87 23.44 7.89
C ALA A 49 21.81 24.78 7.14
N ASP A 50 22.86 25.55 7.24
CA ASP A 50 23.15 26.64 6.32
C ASP A 50 22.92 26.21 4.87
N LYS A 51 21.91 26.82 4.24
CA LYS A 51 21.65 26.99 2.79
C LYS A 51 21.67 25.78 1.83
N ASN A 52 21.97 24.58 2.26
CA ASN A 52 21.93 23.36 1.42
C ASN A 52 20.78 22.44 1.87
N ASN A 53 19.55 22.82 1.57
CA ASN A 53 18.37 21.97 1.71
C ASN A 53 18.54 20.77 0.77
N GLY A 54 19.05 19.66 1.28
CA GLY A 54 19.14 18.40 0.55
C GLY A 54 17.75 17.93 0.18
N THR A 55 17.48 17.81 -1.11
CA THR A 55 16.21 17.28 -1.60
C THR A 55 16.38 15.80 -1.86
N LEU A 56 15.62 14.96 -1.15
CA LEU A 56 15.55 13.54 -1.48
C LEU A 56 14.74 13.35 -2.75
N SER A 57 15.37 12.84 -3.79
CA SER A 57 14.70 12.42 -5.01
C SER A 57 14.15 11.00 -4.81
N GLY A 58 12.87 10.78 -5.12
CA GLY A 58 12.29 9.45 -5.09
C GLY A 58 12.86 8.54 -6.18
N LYS A 59 12.98 7.26 -5.86
CA LYS A 59 13.32 6.18 -6.79
C LYS A 59 12.16 5.20 -6.87
N SER A 60 12.11 4.43 -7.95
CA SER A 60 11.22 3.27 -8.04
C SER A 60 11.82 2.07 -7.32
N ALA A 61 10.95 1.24 -6.75
CA ALA A 61 11.31 -0.02 -6.13
C ALA A 61 10.21 -1.05 -6.39
N PHE A 62 10.59 -2.33 -6.41
CA PHE A 62 9.63 -3.42 -6.55
C PHE A 62 8.86 -3.63 -5.25
N GLU A 63 7.55 -3.85 -5.40
CA GLU A 63 6.65 -4.22 -4.31
C GLU A 63 5.75 -5.40 -4.70
N PHE A 64 5.23 -6.08 -3.71
CA PHE A 64 4.29 -7.18 -3.89
C PHE A 64 3.37 -7.31 -2.68
N GLY A 65 2.26 -7.99 -2.89
CA GLY A 65 1.30 -8.25 -1.84
C GLY A 65 0.44 -9.47 -2.09
N PHE A 66 -0.42 -9.74 -1.13
CA PHE A 66 -1.48 -10.72 -1.20
C PHE A 66 -2.69 -10.16 -0.45
N SER A 67 -3.86 -10.21 -1.06
CA SER A 67 -5.12 -9.78 -0.42
C SER A 67 -6.19 -10.85 -0.55
N ILE A 68 -7.00 -10.96 0.49
CA ILE A 68 -8.28 -11.66 0.48
C ILE A 68 -9.37 -10.59 0.41
N THR A 69 -10.29 -10.73 -0.53
CA THR A 69 -11.32 -9.73 -0.80
C THR A 69 -12.72 -10.33 -0.67
N PRO A 70 -13.18 -10.62 0.57
CA PRO A 70 -14.57 -10.98 0.77
C PRO A 70 -15.47 -9.81 0.38
N GLY A 71 -16.57 -10.09 -0.30
CA GLY A 71 -17.41 -9.04 -0.82
C GLY A 71 -18.79 -9.53 -1.24
N MET A 72 -19.51 -8.63 -1.85
CA MET A 72 -20.86 -8.85 -2.36
C MET A 72 -20.98 -8.28 -3.76
N TYR A 73 -21.64 -9.00 -4.62
CA TYR A 73 -21.92 -8.64 -6.00
C TYR A 73 -23.42 -8.46 -6.21
N LYS A 74 -23.80 -7.52 -7.09
CA LYS A 74 -25.16 -7.36 -7.59
C LYS A 74 -25.14 -7.08 -9.08
N GLY A 75 -25.74 -7.95 -9.88
CA GLY A 75 -26.03 -7.70 -11.29
C GLY A 75 -27.20 -6.71 -11.42
N PHE A 76 -27.14 -5.79 -12.36
CA PHE A 76 -28.25 -4.92 -12.75
C PHE A 76 -28.94 -5.44 -14.00
N ASP A 77 -28.16 -6.01 -14.91
CA ASP A 77 -28.56 -6.68 -16.14
C ASP A 77 -27.49 -7.71 -16.55
N ASP A 78 -27.64 -8.32 -17.71
CA ASP A 78 -26.70 -9.33 -18.24
C ASP A 78 -25.27 -8.82 -18.44
N TYR A 79 -25.05 -7.51 -18.43
CA TYR A 79 -23.76 -6.88 -18.76
C TYR A 79 -23.21 -5.98 -17.66
N MET A 80 -24.05 -5.50 -16.78
CA MET A 80 -23.63 -4.51 -15.76
C MET A 80 -23.90 -4.98 -14.35
N GLY A 81 -23.02 -4.64 -13.45
CA GLY A 81 -23.15 -4.94 -12.04
C GLY A 81 -22.28 -4.05 -11.17
N PHE A 82 -22.46 -4.21 -9.89
CA PHE A 82 -21.71 -3.53 -8.87
C PHE A 82 -21.27 -4.53 -7.81
N SER A 83 -20.06 -4.39 -7.34
CA SER A 83 -19.58 -5.16 -6.19
C SER A 83 -18.91 -4.25 -5.17
N ILE A 84 -18.95 -4.67 -3.92
CA ILE A 84 -18.21 -4.04 -2.85
C ILE A 84 -17.43 -5.12 -2.10
N ALA A 85 -16.12 -4.95 -2.00
CA ALA A 85 -15.25 -5.90 -1.34
C ALA A 85 -14.43 -5.22 -0.23
N LEU A 86 -14.16 -5.99 0.83
CA LEU A 86 -13.13 -5.63 1.79
C LEU A 86 -11.76 -6.00 1.19
N ASP A 87 -10.80 -5.10 1.25
CA ASP A 87 -9.40 -5.37 0.85
C ASP A 87 -8.60 -5.68 2.12
N LEU A 88 -8.43 -6.98 2.42
CA LEU A 88 -7.73 -7.47 3.60
C LEU A 88 -6.46 -8.19 3.15
N GLY A 89 -5.28 -7.66 3.48
CA GLY A 89 -4.08 -8.29 2.93
C GLY A 89 -2.78 -7.95 3.64
N TYR A 90 -1.74 -8.55 3.11
CA TYR A 90 -0.35 -8.28 3.42
C TYR A 90 0.31 -7.64 2.21
N HIS A 91 1.09 -6.58 2.44
CA HIS A 91 1.91 -5.94 1.43
C HIS A 91 3.34 -5.72 1.94
N ARG A 92 4.29 -5.79 1.01
CA ARG A 92 5.63 -5.32 1.23
C ARG A 92 5.82 -4.02 0.47
N ASP A 93 5.65 -2.93 1.22
CA ASP A 93 5.76 -1.57 0.69
C ASP A 93 7.20 -1.08 0.75
N VAL A 94 7.65 -0.40 -0.29
CA VAL A 94 9.04 0.05 -0.40
C VAL A 94 9.11 1.51 -0.80
N TYR A 95 9.77 2.32 0.04
CA TYR A 95 10.04 3.74 -0.21
C TYR A 95 11.53 3.92 -0.43
N SER A 96 11.94 4.31 -1.62
CA SER A 96 13.35 4.44 -2.00
C SER A 96 13.68 5.87 -2.40
N TYR A 97 14.76 6.39 -1.85
CA TYR A 97 15.20 7.76 -2.06
C TYR A 97 16.69 7.81 -2.39
N LYS A 98 17.07 8.88 -3.09
CA LYS A 98 18.45 9.24 -3.30
C LYS A 98 18.70 10.70 -2.95
N GLU A 99 19.89 10.98 -2.44
CA GLU A 99 20.39 12.30 -2.14
C GLU A 99 21.75 12.48 -2.80
N ASN A 100 21.95 13.61 -3.48
CA ASN A 100 23.27 13.98 -3.99
C ASN A 100 23.96 14.82 -2.93
N LYS A 101 24.98 14.27 -2.27
CA LYS A 101 25.81 14.99 -1.31
C LYS A 101 27.05 15.54 -1.99
N LEU A 102 27.41 16.79 -1.65
CA LEU A 102 28.72 17.33 -1.98
C LEU A 102 29.75 16.65 -1.09
N GLY A 103 30.58 15.81 -1.68
CA GLY A 103 31.76 15.22 -1.04
C GLY A 103 33.01 15.73 -1.70
N GLY A 104 33.75 16.64 -1.04
CA GLY A 104 34.94 17.28 -1.61
C GLY A 104 34.60 18.03 -2.90
N SER A 105 35.30 17.71 -3.99
CA SER A 105 35.10 18.31 -5.32
C SER A 105 34.08 17.56 -6.20
N GLN A 106 33.45 16.49 -5.72
CA GLN A 106 32.55 15.66 -6.51
C GLN A 106 31.22 15.40 -5.79
N TYR A 107 30.10 15.40 -6.55
CA TYR A 107 28.81 14.96 -6.07
C TYR A 107 28.77 13.44 -5.96
N LYS A 108 28.31 12.93 -4.81
CA LYS A 108 28.14 11.50 -4.56
C LYS A 108 26.69 11.19 -4.21
N GLU A 109 26.13 10.22 -4.89
CA GLU A 109 24.78 9.76 -4.64
C GLU A 109 24.75 8.84 -3.43
N VAL A 110 23.92 9.15 -2.45
CA VAL A 110 23.58 8.30 -1.29
C VAL A 110 22.14 7.86 -1.44
N SER A 111 21.88 6.59 -1.24
CA SER A 111 20.51 6.05 -1.31
C SER A 111 20.02 5.53 0.03
N THR A 112 18.75 5.78 0.32
CA THR A 112 18.07 5.25 1.50
C THR A 112 16.80 4.54 1.05
N LYS A 113 16.64 3.30 1.48
CA LYS A 113 15.51 2.45 1.17
C LYS A 113 14.82 2.01 2.46
N TYR A 114 13.54 2.36 2.61
CA TYR A 114 12.66 1.85 3.65
C TYR A 114 11.82 0.73 3.06
N SER A 115 11.80 -0.43 3.71
CA SER A 115 10.94 -1.55 3.33
C SER A 115 10.07 -1.91 4.53
N PHE A 116 8.75 -1.97 4.37
CA PHE A 116 7.82 -2.30 5.44
C PHE A 116 6.95 -3.49 5.07
N ASP A 117 6.76 -4.36 6.02
CA ASP A 117 5.74 -5.39 6.00
C ASP A 117 4.48 -4.78 6.60
N THR A 118 3.38 -4.76 5.85
CA THR A 118 2.14 -4.08 6.22
C THR A 118 0.95 -5.02 6.16
N ILE A 119 -0.04 -4.76 7.01
CA ILE A 119 -1.36 -5.36 6.92
C ILE A 119 -2.32 -4.26 6.48
N ASN A 120 -3.00 -4.46 5.36
CA ASN A 120 -3.99 -3.51 4.85
C ASN A 120 -5.42 -3.94 5.20
N ILE A 121 -6.23 -2.93 5.48
CA ILE A 121 -7.68 -3.04 5.66
C ILE A 121 -8.31 -1.89 4.88
N GLY A 122 -9.14 -2.21 3.89
CA GLY A 122 -9.77 -1.22 3.05
C GLY A 122 -11.10 -1.66 2.47
N LEU A 123 -11.71 -0.76 1.72
CA LEU A 123 -12.91 -0.98 0.94
C LEU A 123 -12.62 -0.75 -0.52
N LEU A 124 -13.11 -1.65 -1.38
CA LEU A 124 -12.92 -1.59 -2.82
C LEU A 124 -14.26 -1.81 -3.54
N PRO A 125 -15.09 -0.76 -3.67
CA PRO A 125 -16.21 -0.79 -4.58
C PRO A 125 -15.72 -0.95 -6.02
N LYS A 126 -16.41 -1.81 -6.79
CA LYS A 126 -16.12 -2.06 -8.21
C LYS A 126 -17.40 -1.94 -9.03
N PHE A 127 -17.27 -1.36 -10.19
CA PHE A 127 -18.27 -1.36 -11.25
C PHE A 127 -17.91 -2.40 -12.30
N ASN A 128 -18.84 -3.24 -12.67
CA ASN A 128 -18.63 -4.38 -13.53
C ASN A 128 -19.36 -4.14 -14.84
N ILE A 129 -18.64 -4.25 -15.98
CA ILE A 129 -19.17 -4.14 -17.33
C ILE A 129 -18.75 -5.38 -18.09
N ALA A 130 -19.67 -6.30 -18.32
CA ALA A 130 -19.39 -7.60 -18.90
C ALA A 130 -18.27 -8.33 -18.13
N ARG A 131 -17.09 -8.44 -18.73
CA ARG A 131 -15.91 -9.09 -18.11
C ARG A 131 -14.92 -8.10 -17.49
N PHE A 132 -15.22 -6.80 -17.52
CA PHE A 132 -14.35 -5.78 -16.97
C PHE A 132 -14.83 -5.35 -15.60
N PHE A 133 -13.90 -5.32 -14.64
CA PHE A 133 -14.15 -4.87 -13.28
C PHE A 133 -13.27 -3.66 -13.00
N ILE A 134 -13.90 -2.50 -12.77
CA ILE A 134 -13.23 -1.23 -12.52
C ILE A 134 -13.49 -0.85 -11.07
N GLY A 135 -12.45 -0.79 -10.25
CA GLY A 135 -12.56 -0.49 -8.83
C GLY A 135 -11.84 0.80 -8.45
N ILE A 136 -12.41 1.53 -7.50
CA ILE A 136 -11.76 2.66 -6.84
C ILE A 136 -12.06 2.53 -5.35
N GLY A 137 -11.02 2.46 -4.54
CA GLY A 137 -11.16 2.28 -3.10
C GLY A 137 -9.98 2.82 -2.32
N GLY A 138 -9.89 2.41 -1.09
CA GLY A 138 -8.81 2.80 -0.20
C GLY A 138 -9.01 2.28 1.20
N GLY A 139 -8.05 2.58 2.06
CA GLY A 139 -8.05 2.07 3.42
C GLY A 139 -6.85 2.53 4.21
N ILE A 140 -6.44 1.67 5.11
CA ILE A 140 -5.31 1.90 6.02
C ILE A 140 -4.41 0.68 5.98
N LYS A 141 -3.11 0.91 5.86
CA LYS A 141 -2.04 -0.07 6.04
C LYS A 141 -1.45 0.10 7.44
N LEU A 142 -1.32 -0.98 8.19
CA LEU A 142 -0.63 -1.03 9.48
C LEU A 142 0.79 -1.53 9.26
N LEU A 143 1.78 -0.72 9.57
CA LEU A 143 3.20 -1.12 9.54
C LEU A 143 3.48 -2.11 10.68
N VAL A 144 3.85 -3.34 10.37
CA VAL A 144 4.09 -4.41 11.36
C VAL A 144 5.57 -4.58 11.66
N SER A 145 6.38 -4.61 10.61
CA SER A 145 7.84 -4.71 10.67
C SER A 145 8.46 -3.97 9.48
N GLY A 146 9.77 -3.86 9.46
CA GLY A 146 10.45 -3.27 8.33
C GLY A 146 11.96 -3.18 8.49
N SER A 147 12.60 -2.57 7.51
CA SER A 147 14.03 -2.24 7.56
C SER A 147 14.32 -0.92 6.84
N GLU A 148 15.38 -0.28 7.26
CA GLU A 148 16.00 0.85 6.57
C GLU A 148 17.38 0.45 6.13
N LYS A 149 17.62 0.51 4.82
CA LYS A 149 18.93 0.29 4.24
C LYS A 149 19.44 1.60 3.68
N THR A 150 20.58 2.08 4.22
CA THR A 150 21.23 3.29 3.76
C THR A 150 22.59 2.94 3.18
N GLN A 151 22.81 3.37 1.95
CA GLN A 151 24.11 3.31 1.29
C GLN A 151 24.83 4.64 1.48
N ASN A 152 25.98 4.61 2.16
CA ASN A 152 26.80 5.76 2.43
C ASN A 152 28.13 5.65 1.65
N TYR A 153 28.76 6.78 1.39
CA TYR A 153 30.08 6.83 0.79
C TYR A 153 31.13 7.23 1.83
N ASN A 154 32.18 6.45 1.94
CA ASN A 154 33.35 6.78 2.76
C ASN A 154 34.40 7.45 1.90
N GLU A 155 34.70 8.72 2.17
CA GLU A 155 35.67 9.53 1.38
C GLU A 155 37.09 9.04 1.55
N GLU A 156 37.51 8.65 2.76
CA GLU A 156 38.87 8.19 3.05
C GLU A 156 39.24 6.90 2.30
N LYS A 157 38.26 6.00 2.19
CA LYS A 157 38.42 4.69 1.53
C LYS A 157 37.95 4.70 0.07
N SER A 158 37.35 5.79 -0.40
CA SER A 158 36.70 5.89 -1.73
C SER A 158 35.75 4.74 -2.04
N GLN A 159 35.00 4.25 -1.03
CA GLN A 159 34.12 3.08 -1.11
C GLN A 159 32.74 3.38 -0.57
N PHE A 160 31.74 2.73 -1.18
CA PHE A 160 30.38 2.68 -0.61
C PHE A 160 30.31 1.61 0.47
N PHE A 161 29.56 1.87 1.51
CA PHE A 161 29.21 0.89 2.53
C PHE A 161 27.70 0.97 2.82
N ASP A 162 27.12 -0.19 3.04
CA ASP A 162 25.70 -0.31 3.38
C ASP A 162 25.56 -0.42 4.91
N SER A 163 24.57 0.28 5.45
CA SER A 163 24.09 0.06 6.81
C SER A 163 22.64 -0.34 6.77
N GLU A 164 22.26 -1.34 7.55
CA GLU A 164 20.88 -1.82 7.63
C GLU A 164 20.42 -1.81 9.08
N THR A 165 19.21 -1.27 9.31
CA THR A 165 18.55 -1.24 10.61
C THR A 165 17.18 -1.90 10.47
N ALA A 166 16.97 -2.97 11.22
CA ALA A 166 15.66 -3.64 11.27
C ALA A 166 14.72 -2.95 12.27
N TYR A 167 13.45 -2.91 11.94
CA TYR A 167 12.38 -2.34 12.75
C TYR A 167 11.36 -3.43 13.11
N ASN A 168 11.16 -3.65 14.39
CA ASN A 168 9.97 -4.27 14.92
C ASN A 168 8.88 -3.22 15.16
N PHE A 169 7.68 -3.63 15.52
CA PHE A 169 6.53 -2.73 15.73
C PHE A 169 6.81 -1.61 16.74
N ASN A 170 7.53 -1.89 17.82
CA ASN A 170 7.88 -0.87 18.82
C ASN A 170 8.88 0.15 18.27
N ALA A 171 9.88 -0.30 17.49
CA ALA A 171 10.83 0.58 16.83
C ALA A 171 10.13 1.48 15.79
N ILE A 172 9.16 0.95 15.06
CA ILE A 172 8.31 1.73 14.12
C ILE A 172 7.55 2.81 14.88
N LYS A 173 6.87 2.47 16.00
CA LYS A 173 6.15 3.44 16.83
C LYS A 173 7.05 4.51 17.43
N ASN A 174 8.31 4.21 17.68
CA ASN A 174 9.27 5.18 18.19
C ASN A 174 9.81 6.10 17.10
N LYS A 175 10.04 5.60 15.88
CA LYS A 175 10.62 6.36 14.78
C LYS A 175 9.57 7.16 13.99
N PHE A 176 8.37 6.61 13.81
CA PHE A 176 7.31 7.23 13.01
C PHE A 176 6.18 7.77 13.90
N LYS A 177 5.57 8.88 13.48
CA LYS A 177 4.46 9.52 14.21
C LYS A 177 3.25 8.62 14.32
N ASN A 178 2.96 7.88 13.24
CA ASN A 178 1.83 6.98 13.16
C ASN A 178 2.23 5.69 12.40
N PRO A 179 1.98 4.51 12.94
CA PRO A 179 2.18 3.26 12.23
C PRO A 179 1.09 2.96 11.20
N PHE A 180 0.06 3.79 11.09
CA PHE A 180 -1.01 3.66 10.11
C PHE A 180 -0.76 4.56 8.91
N VAL A 181 -0.81 3.99 7.72
CA VAL A 181 -0.60 4.65 6.44
C VAL A 181 -1.91 4.60 5.65
N PRO A 182 -2.60 5.72 5.45
CA PRO A 182 -3.74 5.76 4.53
C PRO A 182 -3.29 5.47 3.10
N TYR A 183 -4.15 4.81 2.32
CA TYR A 183 -3.93 4.59 0.91
C TYR A 183 -5.21 4.76 0.10
N ILE A 184 -5.05 5.08 -1.18
CA ILE A 184 -6.10 5.00 -2.20
C ILE A 184 -5.62 4.09 -3.32
N LYS A 185 -6.56 3.38 -3.97
CA LYS A 185 -6.25 2.38 -5.00
C LYS A 185 -7.34 2.37 -6.07
N ALA A 186 -6.91 2.33 -7.31
CA ALA A 186 -7.76 2.03 -8.45
C ALA A 186 -7.34 0.70 -9.07
N THR A 187 -8.30 -0.09 -9.53
CA THR A 187 -8.05 -1.39 -10.18
C THR A 187 -8.83 -1.49 -11.48
N PHE A 188 -8.28 -2.22 -12.43
CA PHE A 188 -8.92 -2.57 -13.68
C PHE A 188 -8.59 -4.03 -13.97
N ASP A 189 -9.60 -4.90 -13.90
CA ASP A 189 -9.46 -6.34 -14.07
C ASP A 189 -10.29 -6.81 -15.25
N TYR A 190 -9.75 -7.77 -16.01
CA TYR A 190 -10.49 -8.58 -16.98
C TYR A 190 -10.67 -9.98 -16.43
N LEU A 191 -11.93 -10.48 -16.39
CA LEU A 191 -12.26 -11.78 -15.81
C LEU A 191 -12.48 -12.83 -16.89
N PHE A 192 -11.87 -13.99 -16.67
CA PHE A 192 -12.08 -15.23 -17.40
C PHE A 192 -12.93 -16.14 -16.53
N PHE A 193 -14.20 -16.32 -16.85
CA PHE A 193 -15.10 -17.22 -16.16
C PHE A 193 -14.86 -18.64 -16.63
N PHE A 194 -14.60 -19.56 -15.69
CA PHE A 194 -14.50 -20.99 -15.97
C PHE A 194 -15.88 -21.65 -15.86
N ASP A 195 -16.69 -21.16 -14.93
CA ASP A 195 -18.08 -21.50 -14.72
C ASP A 195 -18.80 -20.30 -14.06
N ASN A 196 -20.00 -20.48 -13.52
CA ASN A 196 -20.75 -19.43 -12.85
C ASN A 196 -20.15 -19.04 -11.48
N GLU A 197 -19.36 -19.90 -10.88
CA GLU A 197 -18.86 -19.74 -9.51
C GLU A 197 -17.38 -19.29 -9.46
N ILE A 198 -16.59 -19.54 -10.51
CA ILE A 198 -15.14 -19.34 -10.49
C ILE A 198 -14.67 -18.47 -11.64
N ALA A 199 -13.92 -17.43 -11.32
CA ALA A 199 -13.28 -16.59 -12.32
C ALA A 199 -11.79 -16.33 -12.01
N LEU A 200 -10.97 -16.29 -13.06
CA LEU A 200 -9.59 -15.80 -13.03
C LEU A 200 -9.58 -14.36 -13.55
N GLY A 201 -9.02 -13.45 -12.76
CA GLY A 201 -8.81 -12.06 -13.16
C GLY A 201 -7.35 -11.79 -13.50
N ILE A 202 -7.14 -11.04 -14.57
CA ILE A 202 -5.84 -10.43 -14.89
C ILE A 202 -6.09 -8.94 -15.03
N GLY A 203 -5.33 -8.15 -14.28
CA GLY A 203 -5.61 -6.73 -14.22
C GLY A 203 -4.40 -5.85 -13.92
N LEU A 204 -4.70 -4.57 -13.83
CA LEU A 204 -3.77 -3.52 -13.47
C LEU A 204 -4.28 -2.83 -12.20
N TYR A 205 -3.34 -2.29 -11.42
CA TYR A 205 -3.68 -1.38 -10.34
C TYR A 205 -2.80 -0.15 -10.38
N ALA A 206 -3.35 0.94 -9.84
CA ALA A 206 -2.64 2.15 -9.52
C ALA A 206 -3.08 2.63 -8.15
N GLY A 207 -2.15 3.11 -7.34
CA GLY A 207 -2.42 3.53 -5.98
C GLY A 207 -1.56 4.69 -5.54
N TYR A 208 -1.93 5.24 -4.39
CA TYR A 208 -1.14 6.23 -3.69
C TYR A 208 -1.13 5.94 -2.20
N ASP A 209 0.08 5.75 -1.68
CA ASP A 209 0.34 5.62 -0.25
C ASP A 209 0.75 6.96 0.33
N PHE A 210 0.02 7.43 1.34
CA PHE A 210 0.36 8.68 2.03
C PHE A 210 1.60 8.57 2.90
N GLY A 211 2.11 7.37 3.09
CA GLY A 211 3.39 7.01 3.72
C GLY A 211 3.48 7.35 5.21
N PRO A 212 4.43 6.71 5.92
CA PRO A 212 4.68 7.02 7.30
C PRO A 212 5.43 8.35 7.46
N GLN A 213 5.09 9.10 8.50
CA GLN A 213 5.77 10.35 8.85
C GLN A 213 6.82 10.12 9.93
N ILE A 214 8.08 10.50 9.66
CA ILE A 214 9.18 10.39 10.62
C ILE A 214 8.98 11.39 11.78
N LYS A 215 9.21 10.95 13.03
CA LYS A 215 9.04 11.79 14.24
C LYS A 215 10.12 12.85 14.43
N ASP A 216 11.25 12.73 13.76
CA ASP A 216 12.39 13.62 13.96
C ASP A 216 11.96 15.08 13.65
N GLU A 217 12.03 15.96 14.67
CA GLU A 217 11.63 17.36 14.58
C GLU A 217 12.45 18.17 13.54
N ARG A 218 13.66 17.68 13.24
CA ARG A 218 14.49 18.25 12.17
C ARG A 218 13.86 18.09 10.79
N PHE A 219 12.84 17.25 10.67
CA PHE A 219 12.16 16.91 9.44
C PHE A 219 10.68 17.33 9.50
N SER A 220 10.38 18.60 9.34
CA SER A 220 9.01 19.12 9.54
C SER A 220 7.96 18.66 8.52
N LYS A 221 8.34 18.04 7.39
CA LYS A 221 7.43 17.60 6.33
C LYS A 221 7.83 16.26 5.66
N ASN A 222 8.37 15.33 6.40
CA ASN A 222 8.82 14.05 5.83
C ASN A 222 7.74 12.99 5.86
N ASN A 223 6.88 13.04 4.86
CA ASN A 223 6.00 11.95 4.51
C ASN A 223 6.69 11.07 3.45
N LEU A 224 6.84 9.79 3.73
CA LEU A 224 7.41 8.82 2.78
C LEU A 224 6.30 8.33 1.82
N GLY A 225 5.70 9.25 1.06
CA GLY A 225 4.62 8.89 0.14
C GLY A 225 5.14 8.20 -1.12
N SER A 226 4.31 7.34 -1.72
CA SER A 226 4.59 6.70 -3.01
C SER A 226 3.37 6.67 -3.93
N PHE A 227 3.65 6.63 -5.21
CA PHE A 227 2.69 6.24 -6.24
C PHE A 227 3.03 4.81 -6.66
N ASP A 228 2.03 3.93 -6.58
CA ASP A 228 2.20 2.51 -6.84
C ASP A 228 1.47 2.14 -8.12
N ILE A 229 2.12 1.33 -8.97
CA ILE A 229 1.54 0.87 -10.23
C ILE A 229 2.02 -0.55 -10.53
N GLY A 230 1.11 -1.39 -11.01
CA GLY A 230 1.49 -2.76 -11.32
C GLY A 230 0.39 -3.58 -11.97
N GLY A 231 0.69 -4.86 -12.14
CA GLY A 231 -0.25 -5.89 -12.53
C GLY A 231 -0.78 -6.64 -11.32
N GLN A 232 -1.92 -7.27 -11.48
CA GLN A 232 -2.48 -8.17 -10.48
C GLN A 232 -3.10 -9.39 -11.12
N ILE A 233 -3.00 -10.52 -10.42
CA ILE A 233 -3.71 -11.76 -10.75
C ILE A 233 -4.70 -12.00 -9.62
N SER A 234 -5.93 -12.36 -9.96
CA SER A 234 -6.98 -12.59 -8.98
C SER A 234 -7.79 -13.84 -9.28
N PHE A 235 -8.26 -14.50 -8.24
CA PHE A 235 -9.20 -15.61 -8.32
C PHE A 235 -10.43 -15.22 -7.52
N TYR A 236 -11.60 -15.34 -8.13
CA TYR A 236 -12.89 -15.02 -7.51
C TYR A 236 -13.75 -16.27 -7.44
N PHE A 237 -14.40 -16.41 -6.28
CA PHE A 237 -15.38 -17.45 -6.01
C PHE A 237 -16.66 -16.74 -5.60
N VAL A 238 -17.75 -17.02 -6.32
CA VAL A 238 -19.08 -16.49 -6.06
C VAL A 238 -19.96 -17.66 -5.68
N ASN A 239 -20.84 -17.48 -4.73
CA ASN A 239 -21.78 -18.53 -4.31
C ASN A 239 -23.13 -18.18 -4.92
N ASP A 240 -23.66 -19.09 -5.77
CA ASP A 240 -25.02 -19.01 -6.33
C ASP A 240 -26.10 -19.17 -5.24
#